data_86c598e72a5a004b615a5c578a03c244
#
_entry.id   86c598e72a5a004b615a5c578a03c244
#
_cell.length_a   1.000
_cell.length_b   1.000
_cell.length_c   1.000
_cell.angle_alpha   90.00
_cell.angle_beta   90.00
_cell.angle_gamma   90.00
#
_symmetry.space_group_name_H-M   'P 1'
#
loop_
_entity.id
_entity.type
_entity.pdbx_description
1 polymer ?
#
loop_
_entity_poly.entity_id
_entity_poly.type
_entity_poly.pdbx_seq_one_letter_code
_entity_poly.pdbx_strand_id
1 'polypeptide(L)'
;MELKIAQIQMPVTADREENIRCACDMVRQAGDIDMAVLPEMFCCPYDNACFRPYGEAEGGPAYRALSALARERGIWLVGGTLPELAEDRVYNTCYVFAPDGQLAAKHRKMHLFDIDVAGGQRFMESETLTAGNSVTTFETPWGVVGVCVCFDFRFTELSELMVLAGAKLVVVPAAFNMTTGPAHWELLFRQRAVDGQCYTVGTSPARDTAAGYVAWGHSIVCDPW
;
A
#
# COMPACT_ATOMS: atom_id res chain seq x y z
N MET A 1 -13.44 18.97 9.06
CA MET A 1 -12.36 19.41 8.15
C MET A 1 -12.38 18.42 6.99
N GLU A 2 -12.38 18.90 5.76
CA GLU A 2 -12.38 18.03 4.56
C GLU A 2 -10.95 17.49 4.34
N LEU A 3 -10.83 16.22 3.89
CA LEU A 3 -9.58 15.59 3.48
C LEU A 3 -9.71 15.11 2.03
N LYS A 4 -8.88 15.64 1.14
CA LYS A 4 -8.84 15.27 -0.28
C LYS A 4 -7.76 14.23 -0.51
N ILE A 5 -8.15 13.02 -0.89
CA ILE A 5 -7.25 11.90 -1.13
C ILE A 5 -7.19 11.55 -2.61
N ALA A 6 -5.98 11.45 -3.17
CA ALA A 6 -5.76 10.87 -4.48
C ALA A 6 -5.30 9.40 -4.35
N GLN A 7 -6.06 8.48 -4.91
CA GLN A 7 -5.67 7.09 -5.07
C GLN A 7 -4.97 6.91 -6.43
N ILE A 8 -3.70 6.54 -6.40
CA ILE A 8 -2.87 6.43 -7.60
C ILE A 8 -2.93 5.02 -8.15
N GLN A 9 -3.95 4.74 -8.95
CA GLN A 9 -4.13 3.45 -9.62
C GLN A 9 -3.29 3.40 -10.90
N MET A 10 -2.00 3.16 -10.74
CA MET A 10 -1.00 3.19 -11.80
C MET A 10 -0.70 1.81 -12.39
N PRO A 11 -0.25 1.73 -13.66
CA PRO A 11 0.34 0.50 -14.19
C PRO A 11 1.69 0.22 -13.51
N VAL A 12 2.04 -1.07 -13.40
CA VAL A 12 3.35 -1.50 -12.90
C VAL A 12 4.03 -2.34 -13.99
N THR A 13 5.20 -1.91 -14.41
CA THR A 13 6.02 -2.55 -15.44
C THR A 13 7.27 -3.20 -14.85
N ALA A 14 8.07 -3.87 -15.69
CA ALA A 14 9.38 -4.38 -15.29
C ALA A 14 10.46 -3.27 -15.20
N ASP A 15 10.17 -2.06 -15.64
CA ASP A 15 11.10 -0.93 -15.50
C ASP A 15 10.82 -0.16 -14.21
N ARG A 16 11.71 -0.35 -13.23
CA ARG A 16 11.61 0.28 -11.92
C ARG A 16 11.62 1.82 -11.99
N GLU A 17 12.50 2.38 -12.79
CA GLU A 17 12.66 3.83 -12.91
C GLU A 17 11.42 4.45 -13.58
N GLU A 18 10.88 3.76 -14.58
CA GLU A 18 9.61 4.12 -15.23
C GLU A 18 8.47 4.12 -14.20
N ASN A 19 8.37 3.08 -13.37
CA ASN A 19 7.33 2.99 -12.34
C ASN A 19 7.43 4.13 -11.33
N ILE A 20 8.64 4.44 -10.85
CA ILE A 20 8.87 5.56 -9.91
C ILE A 20 8.48 6.89 -10.57
N ARG A 21 8.89 7.10 -11.83
CA ARG A 21 8.54 8.31 -12.58
C ARG A 21 7.03 8.42 -12.77
N CYS A 22 6.38 7.35 -13.23
CA CYS A 22 4.93 7.28 -13.40
C CYS A 22 4.18 7.63 -12.12
N ALA A 23 4.56 7.04 -10.98
CA ALA A 23 3.98 7.35 -9.69
C ALA A 23 4.10 8.84 -9.35
N CYS A 24 5.29 9.40 -9.50
CA CYS A 24 5.54 10.82 -9.22
C CYS A 24 4.71 11.74 -10.13
N ASP A 25 4.65 11.44 -11.41
CA ASP A 25 3.93 12.26 -12.38
C ASP A 25 2.40 12.21 -12.18
N MET A 26 1.85 11.04 -11.84
CA MET A 26 0.43 10.92 -11.49
C MET A 26 0.08 11.71 -10.23
N VAL A 27 0.93 11.68 -9.20
CA VAL A 27 0.72 12.49 -7.98
C VAL A 27 0.81 13.99 -8.31
N ARG A 28 1.74 14.44 -9.16
CA ARG A 28 1.84 15.83 -9.60
C ARG A 28 0.58 16.30 -10.34
N GLN A 29 -0.03 15.39 -11.11
CA GLN A 29 -1.24 15.66 -11.91
C GLN A 29 -2.54 15.61 -11.10
N ALA A 30 -2.52 15.11 -9.87
CA ALA A 30 -3.71 14.91 -9.05
C ALA A 30 -4.41 16.20 -8.57
N GLY A 31 -3.91 17.38 -8.97
CA GLY A 31 -4.53 18.67 -8.62
C GLY A 31 -4.32 19.06 -7.15
N ASP A 32 -5.33 19.70 -6.55
CA ASP A 32 -5.33 20.15 -5.16
C ASP A 32 -5.77 19.00 -4.25
N ILE A 33 -4.81 18.37 -3.58
CA ILE A 33 -5.00 17.22 -2.68
C ILE A 33 -4.21 17.40 -1.39
N ASP A 34 -4.66 16.74 -0.35
CA ASP A 34 -4.00 16.73 0.97
C ASP A 34 -3.16 15.47 1.18
N MET A 35 -3.59 14.35 0.56
CA MET A 35 -2.93 13.04 0.69
C MET A 35 -2.94 12.29 -0.63
N ALA A 36 -1.83 11.64 -0.96
CA ALA A 36 -1.78 10.65 -2.04
C ALA A 36 -1.47 9.26 -1.48
N VAL A 37 -2.04 8.22 -2.12
CA VAL A 37 -1.83 6.81 -1.75
C VAL A 37 -1.44 6.03 -2.98
N LEU A 38 -0.24 5.45 -2.99
CA LEU A 38 0.25 4.55 -4.03
C LEU A 38 -0.16 3.10 -3.75
N PRO A 39 -0.15 2.21 -4.76
CA PRO A 39 -0.51 0.80 -4.58
C PRO A 39 0.64 -0.04 -3.99
N GLU A 40 0.33 -1.27 -3.64
CA GLU A 40 1.32 -2.27 -3.21
C GLU A 40 2.28 -2.63 -4.35
N MET A 41 3.58 -2.76 -4.03
CA MET A 41 4.67 -3.08 -4.97
C MET A 41 4.70 -2.18 -6.21
N PHE A 42 4.47 -0.87 -6.01
CA PHE A 42 4.30 0.09 -7.12
C PHE A 42 5.50 0.19 -8.05
N CYS A 43 6.71 -0.16 -7.60
CA CYS A 43 7.94 -0.08 -8.39
C CYS A 43 8.54 -1.45 -8.75
N CYS A 44 7.78 -2.55 -8.54
CA CYS A 44 8.26 -3.92 -8.71
C CYS A 44 7.13 -4.81 -9.22
N PRO A 45 7.35 -5.65 -10.25
CA PRO A 45 6.40 -6.70 -10.61
C PRO A 45 6.08 -7.58 -9.38
N TYR A 46 4.81 -7.97 -9.24
CA TYR A 46 4.37 -8.78 -8.10
C TYR A 46 4.76 -10.26 -8.33
N ASP A 47 6.04 -10.54 -8.16
CA ASP A 47 6.64 -11.85 -8.40
C ASP A 47 7.79 -12.09 -7.40
N ASN A 48 7.84 -13.29 -6.79
CA ASN A 48 8.89 -13.70 -5.86
C ASN A 48 10.30 -13.56 -6.46
N ALA A 49 10.46 -13.80 -7.77
CA ALA A 49 11.74 -13.63 -8.46
C ALA A 49 12.18 -12.16 -8.54
N CYS A 50 11.25 -11.21 -8.42
CA CYS A 50 11.51 -9.78 -8.53
C CYS A 50 11.80 -9.12 -7.17
N PHE A 51 11.23 -9.59 -6.07
CA PHE A 51 11.27 -8.85 -4.80
C PHE A 51 12.70 -8.54 -4.33
N ARG A 52 13.61 -9.50 -4.30
CA ARG A 52 15.00 -9.24 -3.90
C ARG A 52 15.80 -8.41 -4.92
N PRO A 53 15.75 -8.67 -6.25
CA PRO A 53 16.44 -7.84 -7.25
C PRO A 53 15.98 -6.38 -7.31
N TYR A 54 14.70 -6.11 -7.06
CA TYR A 54 14.14 -4.76 -7.02
C TYR A 54 14.26 -4.10 -5.65
N GLY A 55 14.74 -4.83 -4.66
CA GLY A 55 14.85 -4.34 -3.29
C GLY A 55 15.84 -3.19 -3.14
N GLU A 56 15.53 -2.28 -2.23
CA GLU A 56 16.41 -1.19 -1.82
C GLU A 56 16.46 -1.05 -0.30
N ALA A 57 17.56 -0.56 0.21
CA ALA A 57 17.64 -0.16 1.62
C ALA A 57 16.80 1.11 1.86
N GLU A 58 16.42 1.35 3.11
CA GLU A 58 15.82 2.63 3.51
C GLU A 58 16.71 3.80 3.07
N GLY A 59 16.12 4.84 2.51
CA GLY A 59 16.85 5.93 1.87
C GLY A 59 17.30 5.62 0.43
N GLY A 60 16.84 4.53 -0.17
CA GLY A 60 17.11 4.17 -1.56
C GLY A 60 16.43 5.10 -2.58
N PRO A 61 16.56 4.81 -3.89
CA PRO A 61 16.05 5.68 -4.95
C PRO A 61 14.54 5.98 -4.85
N ALA A 62 13.71 4.94 -4.67
CA ALA A 62 12.26 5.14 -4.56
C ALA A 62 11.90 5.92 -3.28
N TYR A 63 12.50 5.56 -2.14
CA TYR A 63 12.32 6.31 -0.89
C TYR A 63 12.61 7.80 -1.07
N ARG A 64 13.77 8.15 -1.66
CA ARG A 64 14.16 9.56 -1.87
C ARG A 64 13.21 10.27 -2.84
N ALA A 65 12.76 9.60 -3.90
CA ALA A 65 11.82 10.18 -4.85
C ALA A 65 10.48 10.51 -4.17
N LEU A 66 9.95 9.60 -3.35
CA LEU A 66 8.69 9.81 -2.63
C LEU A 66 8.81 10.90 -1.55
N SER A 67 9.89 10.91 -0.77
CA SER A 67 10.17 11.96 0.21
C SER A 67 10.26 13.34 -0.44
N ALA A 68 10.99 13.44 -1.56
CA ALA A 68 11.10 14.69 -2.32
C ALA A 68 9.74 15.14 -2.89
N LEU A 69 8.94 14.20 -3.40
CA LEU A 69 7.61 14.46 -3.94
C LEU A 69 6.63 14.96 -2.87
N ALA A 70 6.62 14.34 -1.69
CA ALA A 70 5.80 14.77 -0.57
C ALA A 70 6.11 16.23 -0.20
N ARG A 71 7.39 16.58 -0.11
CA ARG A 71 7.86 17.95 0.15
C ARG A 71 7.51 18.91 -0.99
N GLU A 72 7.74 18.50 -2.26
CA GLU A 72 7.44 19.31 -3.45
C GLU A 72 5.97 19.73 -3.49
N ARG A 73 5.08 18.77 -3.17
CA ARG A 73 3.64 18.96 -3.23
C ARG A 73 3.04 19.51 -1.93
N GLY A 74 3.77 19.44 -0.81
CA GLY A 74 3.28 19.81 0.50
C GLY A 74 2.14 18.91 0.99
N ILE A 75 2.16 17.63 0.65
CA ILE A 75 1.10 16.65 0.94
C ILE A 75 1.59 15.50 1.81
N TRP A 76 0.68 14.82 2.48
CA TRP A 76 0.92 13.50 3.02
C TRP A 76 1.04 12.49 1.88
N LEU A 77 2.05 11.63 1.94
CA LEU A 77 2.24 10.61 0.91
C LEU A 77 2.38 9.22 1.54
N VAL A 78 1.34 8.40 1.39
CA VAL A 78 1.42 6.96 1.66
C VAL A 78 2.03 6.32 0.42
N GLY A 79 3.32 5.96 0.53
CA GLY A 79 4.19 5.63 -0.60
C GLY A 79 3.94 4.26 -1.23
N GLY A 80 2.72 3.71 -1.10
CA GLY A 80 2.45 2.36 -1.54
C GLY A 80 3.35 1.38 -0.80
N THR A 81 3.84 0.36 -1.49
CA THR A 81 4.91 -0.46 -0.94
C THR A 81 6.01 -0.74 -1.96
N LEU A 82 7.16 -1.09 -1.43
CA LEU A 82 8.32 -1.56 -2.20
C LEU A 82 9.07 -2.66 -1.44
N PRO A 83 9.86 -3.49 -2.13
CA PRO A 83 10.75 -4.43 -1.47
C PRO A 83 11.86 -3.67 -0.73
N GLU A 84 11.86 -3.75 0.60
CA GLU A 84 12.92 -3.19 1.44
C GLU A 84 13.98 -4.25 1.72
N LEU A 85 15.24 -3.94 1.48
CA LEU A 85 16.39 -4.73 1.92
C LEU A 85 16.87 -4.22 3.28
N ALA A 86 16.74 -5.06 4.30
CA ALA A 86 17.27 -4.75 5.62
C ALA A 86 18.01 -5.98 6.15
N GLU A 87 19.28 -5.81 6.44
CA GLU A 87 20.20 -6.92 6.72
C GLU A 87 20.16 -7.94 5.56
N ASP A 88 19.95 -9.21 5.84
CA ASP A 88 19.84 -10.27 4.81
C ASP A 88 18.38 -10.57 4.40
N ARG A 89 17.42 -9.74 4.82
CA ARG A 89 15.98 -9.95 4.64
C ARG A 89 15.38 -9.00 3.64
N VAL A 90 14.27 -9.43 3.06
CA VAL A 90 13.41 -8.60 2.19
C VAL A 90 12.05 -8.43 2.87
N TYR A 91 11.57 -7.19 2.92
CA TYR A 91 10.25 -6.87 3.48
C TYR A 91 9.37 -6.18 2.44
N ASN A 92 8.08 -6.39 2.51
CA ASN A 92 7.09 -5.59 1.80
C ASN A 92 6.77 -4.37 2.66
N THR A 93 7.35 -3.20 2.31
CA THR A 93 7.39 -2.04 3.20
C THR A 93 6.68 -0.83 2.62
N CYS A 94 5.77 -0.26 3.39
CA CYS A 94 5.15 1.03 3.17
C CYS A 94 5.87 2.12 3.97
N TYR A 95 6.33 3.16 3.28
CA TYR A 95 6.81 4.40 3.90
C TYR A 95 5.76 5.49 3.79
N VAL A 96 5.50 6.20 4.86
CA VAL A 96 4.60 7.36 4.90
C VAL A 96 5.42 8.62 5.13
N PHE A 97 5.27 9.59 4.24
CA PHE A 97 5.98 10.87 4.33
C PHE A 97 5.01 12.00 4.69
N ALA A 98 5.46 12.85 5.61
CA ALA A 98 4.77 14.10 5.95
C ALA A 98 4.97 15.16 4.86
N PRO A 99 4.19 16.26 4.87
CA PRO A 99 4.28 17.34 3.87
C PRO A 99 5.65 18.04 3.76
N ASP A 100 6.51 17.90 4.75
CA ASP A 100 7.89 18.39 4.72
C ASP A 100 8.89 17.37 4.12
N GLY A 101 8.40 16.18 3.74
CA GLY A 101 9.17 15.07 3.21
C GLY A 101 9.86 14.21 4.27
N GLN A 102 9.64 14.45 5.56
CA GLN A 102 10.17 13.58 6.61
C GLN A 102 9.37 12.27 6.68
N LEU A 103 10.04 11.21 7.09
CA LEU A 103 9.38 9.92 7.35
C LEU A 103 8.48 10.06 8.59
N ALA A 104 7.18 9.92 8.40
CA ALA A 104 6.18 9.96 9.46
C ALA A 104 5.88 8.57 10.04
N ALA A 105 5.84 7.54 9.18
CA ALA A 105 5.61 6.16 9.60
C ALA A 105 6.23 5.17 8.61
N LYS A 106 6.50 3.96 9.12
CA LYS A 106 6.99 2.82 8.35
C LYS A 106 6.23 1.58 8.77
N HIS A 107 5.63 0.90 7.81
CA HIS A 107 4.94 -0.36 8.05
C HIS A 107 5.53 -1.46 7.17
N ARG A 108 5.95 -2.55 7.78
CA ARG A 108 6.31 -3.80 7.10
C ARG A 108 5.11 -4.74 7.16
N LYS A 109 4.64 -5.23 6.02
CA LYS A 109 3.53 -6.17 5.93
C LYS A 109 3.69 -7.30 6.93
N MET A 110 2.71 -7.46 7.83
CA MET A 110 2.78 -8.43 8.93
C MET A 110 2.31 -9.82 8.49
N HIS A 111 1.31 -9.87 7.62
CA HIS A 111 0.69 -11.10 7.17
C HIS A 111 1.02 -11.31 5.68
N LEU A 112 1.92 -12.24 5.42
CA LEU A 112 2.34 -12.55 4.06
C LEU A 112 1.25 -13.33 3.33
N PHE A 113 1.10 -13.04 2.04
CA PHE A 113 0.10 -13.67 1.20
C PHE A 113 0.62 -15.01 0.68
N ASP A 114 0.27 -16.05 1.39
CA ASP A 114 0.56 -17.44 1.02
C ASP A 114 -0.74 -18.12 0.60
N ILE A 115 -0.82 -18.49 -0.67
CA ILE A 115 -1.96 -19.19 -1.25
C ILE A 115 -1.48 -20.43 -2.01
N ASP A 116 -2.11 -21.55 -1.72
CA ASP A 116 -1.89 -22.82 -2.42
C ASP A 116 -3.24 -23.53 -2.58
N VAL A 117 -3.85 -23.37 -3.74
CA VAL A 117 -5.17 -23.94 -4.04
C VAL A 117 -4.99 -25.10 -5.01
N ALA A 118 -5.42 -26.28 -4.61
CA ALA A 118 -5.34 -27.48 -5.44
C ALA A 118 -6.00 -27.28 -6.81
N GLY A 119 -5.23 -27.42 -7.88
CA GLY A 119 -5.67 -27.16 -9.25
C GLY A 119 -5.85 -25.67 -9.60
N GLY A 120 -5.45 -24.77 -8.73
CA GLY A 120 -5.55 -23.33 -8.88
C GLY A 120 -4.21 -22.61 -8.75
N GLN A 121 -4.25 -21.43 -8.15
CA GLN A 121 -3.07 -20.59 -7.97
C GLN A 121 -2.23 -21.04 -6.77
N ARG A 122 -0.91 -21.10 -6.96
CA ARG A 122 0.08 -21.16 -5.89
C ARG A 122 0.94 -19.90 -5.94
N PHE A 123 1.00 -19.17 -4.82
CA PHE A 123 1.87 -18.00 -4.64
C PHE A 123 2.20 -17.87 -3.15
N MET A 124 3.47 -17.89 -2.80
CA MET A 124 3.94 -17.89 -1.41
C MET A 124 4.91 -16.72 -1.20
N GLU A 125 4.43 -15.60 -0.67
CA GLU A 125 5.31 -14.48 -0.33
C GLU A 125 6.40 -14.87 0.67
N SER A 126 6.08 -15.79 1.58
CA SER A 126 7.01 -16.28 2.61
C SER A 126 8.26 -16.98 2.07
N GLU A 127 8.26 -17.38 0.80
CA GLU A 127 9.46 -17.94 0.15
C GLU A 127 10.55 -16.86 -0.07
N THR A 128 10.18 -15.58 -0.09
CA THR A 128 11.10 -14.46 -0.38
C THR A 128 11.03 -13.36 0.66
N LEU A 129 9.84 -13.04 1.16
CA LEU A 129 9.62 -11.93 2.07
C LEU A 129 9.65 -12.37 3.53
N THR A 130 10.00 -11.43 4.39
CA THR A 130 9.93 -11.57 5.85
C THR A 130 8.77 -10.74 6.38
N ALA A 131 8.00 -11.30 7.29
CA ALA A 131 6.90 -10.62 7.95
C ALA A 131 7.38 -9.49 8.87
N GLY A 132 6.63 -8.39 8.90
CA GLY A 132 6.73 -7.35 9.91
C GLY A 132 6.12 -7.77 11.24
N ASN A 133 6.16 -6.87 12.23
CA ASN A 133 5.70 -7.19 13.60
C ASN A 133 5.10 -6.00 14.35
N SER A 134 4.65 -4.95 13.65
CA SER A 134 4.17 -3.73 14.30
C SER A 134 2.85 -3.24 13.74
N VAL A 135 1.95 -2.85 14.64
CA VAL A 135 0.79 -2.02 14.31
C VAL A 135 1.28 -0.61 14.00
N THR A 136 0.83 -0.02 12.92
CA THR A 136 1.34 1.28 12.46
C THR A 136 0.21 2.29 12.33
N THR A 137 0.37 3.41 13.04
CA THR A 137 -0.48 4.60 12.91
C THR A 137 0.39 5.85 12.86
N PHE A 138 -0.15 6.94 12.31
CA PHE A 138 0.50 8.25 12.29
C PHE A 138 -0.53 9.36 12.47
N GLU A 139 -0.10 10.48 13.03
CA GLU A 139 -0.96 11.64 13.29
C GLU A 139 -0.98 12.58 12.09
N THR A 140 -2.14 13.11 11.78
CA THR A 140 -2.37 14.11 10.74
C THR A 140 -3.28 15.21 11.27
N PRO A 141 -3.41 16.37 10.58
CA PRO A 141 -4.39 17.39 10.97
C PRO A 141 -5.85 16.91 11.00
N TRP A 142 -6.16 15.81 10.34
CA TRP A 142 -7.51 15.20 10.30
C TRP A 142 -7.70 14.09 11.35
N GLY A 143 -6.69 13.83 12.15
CA GLY A 143 -6.67 12.78 13.17
C GLY A 143 -5.69 11.66 12.87
N VAL A 144 -5.79 10.60 13.64
CA VAL A 144 -4.92 9.41 13.51
C VAL A 144 -5.32 8.61 12.27
N VAL A 145 -4.32 8.22 11.47
CA VAL A 145 -4.45 7.35 10.31
C VAL A 145 -3.72 6.05 10.56
N GLY A 146 -4.39 4.92 10.33
CA GLY A 146 -3.79 3.59 10.32
C GLY A 146 -3.27 3.23 8.93
N VAL A 147 -2.19 2.47 8.87
CA VAL A 147 -1.67 1.90 7.61
C VAL A 147 -1.36 0.42 7.78
N CYS A 148 -1.84 -0.39 6.84
CA CYS A 148 -1.50 -1.80 6.69
C CYS A 148 -1.43 -2.16 5.20
N VAL A 149 -0.97 -3.36 4.87
CA VAL A 149 -0.70 -3.72 3.47
C VAL A 149 -1.50 -4.96 3.07
N CYS A 150 -2.39 -4.78 2.10
CA CYS A 150 -3.05 -5.85 1.33
C CYS A 150 -3.63 -6.97 2.23
N PHE A 151 -2.94 -8.10 2.33
CA PHE A 151 -3.38 -9.28 3.08
C PHE A 151 -3.53 -9.03 4.58
N ASP A 152 -2.80 -8.06 5.14
CA ASP A 152 -2.99 -7.59 6.52
C ASP A 152 -4.45 -7.25 6.82
N PHE A 153 -5.15 -6.69 5.84
CA PHE A 153 -6.52 -6.20 6.02
C PHE A 153 -7.56 -7.31 6.21
N ARG A 154 -7.17 -8.58 6.02
CA ARG A 154 -8.01 -9.74 6.36
C ARG A 154 -8.06 -10.01 7.85
N PHE A 155 -7.05 -9.59 8.60
CA PHE A 155 -6.91 -9.84 10.01
C PHE A 155 -7.58 -8.72 10.80
N THR A 156 -8.74 -9.03 11.37
CA THR A 156 -9.59 -8.08 12.10
C THR A 156 -8.83 -7.43 13.25
N GLU A 157 -8.04 -8.21 13.95
CA GLU A 157 -7.27 -7.79 15.13
C GLU A 157 -6.32 -6.63 14.80
N LEU A 158 -5.67 -6.65 13.63
CA LEU A 158 -4.80 -5.55 13.22
C LEU A 158 -5.58 -4.25 12.99
N SER A 159 -6.74 -4.36 12.31
CA SER A 159 -7.63 -3.21 12.10
C SER A 159 -8.18 -2.66 13.41
N GLU A 160 -8.59 -3.53 14.32
CA GLU A 160 -9.08 -3.16 15.66
C GLU A 160 -8.01 -2.44 16.47
N LEU A 161 -6.76 -2.92 16.45
CA LEU A 161 -5.66 -2.28 17.16
C LEU A 161 -5.37 -0.88 16.62
N MET A 162 -5.46 -0.66 15.30
CA MET A 162 -5.34 0.68 14.72
C MET A 162 -6.48 1.60 15.17
N VAL A 163 -7.72 1.10 15.18
CA VAL A 163 -8.89 1.87 15.64
C VAL A 163 -8.80 2.19 17.13
N LEU A 164 -8.36 1.24 17.96
CA LEU A 164 -8.13 1.47 19.39
C LEU A 164 -7.01 2.49 19.64
N ALA A 165 -6.02 2.57 18.73
CA ALA A 165 -5.00 3.64 18.74
C ALA A 165 -5.55 4.99 18.25
N GLY A 166 -6.84 5.09 17.92
CA GLY A 166 -7.53 6.31 17.54
C GLY A 166 -7.69 6.54 16.04
N ALA A 167 -7.34 5.56 15.19
CA ALA A 167 -7.47 5.72 13.74
C ALA A 167 -8.93 5.97 13.32
N LYS A 168 -9.15 7.03 12.54
CA LYS A 168 -10.42 7.37 11.89
C LYS A 168 -10.39 7.12 10.39
N LEU A 169 -9.22 6.83 9.87
CA LEU A 169 -8.96 6.43 8.50
C LEU A 169 -7.94 5.29 8.52
N VAL A 170 -8.19 4.23 7.76
CA VAL A 170 -7.22 3.16 7.51
C VAL A 170 -6.91 3.14 6.02
N VAL A 171 -5.64 3.31 5.68
CA VAL A 171 -5.14 3.29 4.29
C VAL A 171 -4.43 1.97 4.02
N VAL A 172 -4.77 1.37 2.88
CA VAL A 172 -4.34 0.02 2.52
C VAL A 172 -3.81 -0.01 1.08
N PRO A 173 -2.51 0.20 0.87
CA PRO A 173 -1.87 -0.22 -0.37
C PRO A 173 -2.08 -1.72 -0.60
N ALA A 174 -2.60 -2.11 -1.75
CA ALA A 174 -2.95 -3.51 -1.98
C ALA A 174 -2.86 -3.90 -3.46
N ALA A 175 -2.68 -5.20 -3.71
CA ALA A 175 -2.66 -5.78 -5.05
C ALA A 175 -3.42 -7.11 -5.07
N PHE A 176 -4.73 -7.08 -4.76
CA PHE A 176 -5.58 -8.27 -4.87
C PHE A 176 -5.59 -8.75 -6.32
N ASN A 177 -5.56 -10.06 -6.52
CA ASN A 177 -5.59 -10.68 -7.83
C ASN A 177 -7.03 -10.95 -8.32
N MET A 178 -7.14 -11.52 -9.53
CA MET A 178 -8.43 -11.85 -10.15
C MET A 178 -9.20 -12.96 -9.45
N THR A 179 -8.55 -13.77 -8.59
CA THR A 179 -9.20 -14.81 -7.79
C THR A 179 -9.86 -14.23 -6.54
N THR A 180 -9.12 -13.43 -5.80
CA THR A 180 -9.57 -12.90 -4.50
C THR A 180 -10.23 -11.54 -4.59
N GLY A 181 -9.89 -10.75 -5.60
CA GLY A 181 -10.43 -9.40 -5.80
C GLY A 181 -11.96 -9.39 -5.94
N PRO A 182 -12.54 -10.10 -6.91
CA PRO A 182 -14.00 -10.11 -7.10
C PRO A 182 -14.78 -10.59 -5.88
N ALA A 183 -14.20 -11.53 -5.12
CA ALA A 183 -14.88 -12.17 -4.00
C ALA A 183 -14.74 -11.40 -2.68
N HIS A 184 -13.61 -10.71 -2.45
CA HIS A 184 -13.27 -10.23 -1.12
C HIS A 184 -12.96 -8.73 -1.05
N TRP A 185 -12.59 -8.06 -2.16
CA TRP A 185 -12.11 -6.67 -2.12
C TRP A 185 -13.11 -5.73 -1.47
N GLU A 186 -14.24 -5.52 -2.11
CA GLU A 186 -15.28 -4.61 -1.62
C GLU A 186 -15.82 -5.02 -0.24
N LEU A 187 -16.05 -6.32 -0.06
CA LEU A 187 -16.57 -6.86 1.21
C LEU A 187 -15.66 -6.49 2.39
N LEU A 188 -14.34 -6.68 2.25
CA LEU A 188 -13.39 -6.39 3.33
C LEU A 188 -13.34 -4.90 3.67
N PHE A 189 -13.29 -4.02 2.66
CA PHE A 189 -13.22 -2.58 2.89
C PHE A 189 -14.48 -2.05 3.54
N ARG A 190 -15.64 -2.47 3.07
CA ARG A 190 -16.93 -2.09 3.66
C ARG A 190 -17.08 -2.62 5.09
N GLN A 191 -16.74 -3.90 5.31
CA GLN A 191 -16.84 -4.49 6.63
C GLN A 191 -15.95 -3.76 7.64
N ARG A 192 -14.67 -3.53 7.33
CA ARG A 192 -13.75 -2.84 8.24
C ARG A 192 -14.17 -1.40 8.51
N ALA A 193 -14.75 -0.73 7.52
CA ALA A 193 -15.28 0.62 7.73
C ALA A 193 -16.42 0.62 8.75
N VAL A 194 -17.36 -0.32 8.62
CA VAL A 194 -18.51 -0.44 9.55
C VAL A 194 -18.07 -0.91 10.94
N ASP A 195 -17.28 -1.98 11.04
CA ASP A 195 -16.83 -2.55 12.31
C ASP A 195 -15.98 -1.53 13.09
N GLY A 196 -15.05 -0.88 12.42
CA GLY A 196 -14.15 0.11 13.02
C GLY A 196 -14.75 1.51 13.19
N GLN A 197 -15.93 1.78 12.63
CA GLN A 197 -16.51 3.12 12.56
C GLN A 197 -15.50 4.15 12.04
N CYS A 198 -14.77 3.78 10.99
CA CYS A 198 -13.71 4.55 10.37
C CYS A 198 -13.84 4.53 8.84
N TYR A 199 -13.18 5.46 8.18
CA TYR A 199 -13.02 5.40 6.73
C TYR A 199 -11.96 4.37 6.37
N THR A 200 -12.13 3.69 5.23
CA THR A 200 -11.12 2.79 4.67
C THR A 200 -10.81 3.18 3.24
N VAL A 201 -9.53 3.16 2.87
CA VAL A 201 -9.03 3.51 1.53
C VAL A 201 -8.15 2.38 1.02
N GLY A 202 -8.59 1.71 -0.04
CA GLY A 202 -7.83 0.65 -0.71
C GLY A 202 -7.30 1.12 -2.05
N THR A 203 -5.99 1.19 -2.23
CA THR A 203 -5.37 1.60 -3.49
C THR A 203 -4.69 0.41 -4.16
N SER A 204 -5.12 0.08 -5.37
CA SER A 204 -4.66 -1.05 -6.18
C SER A 204 -3.90 -0.59 -7.41
N PRO A 205 -2.96 -1.38 -7.96
CA PRO A 205 -2.43 -1.13 -9.29
C PRO A 205 -3.53 -1.17 -10.35
N ALA A 206 -3.30 -0.52 -11.48
CA ALA A 206 -4.16 -0.68 -12.65
C ALA A 206 -4.12 -2.13 -13.13
N ARG A 207 -5.27 -2.62 -13.63
CA ARG A 207 -5.35 -3.97 -14.18
C ARG A 207 -4.62 -4.03 -15.51
N ASP A 208 -3.64 -4.91 -15.60
CA ASP A 208 -3.01 -5.33 -16.85
C ASP A 208 -3.23 -6.82 -17.05
N THR A 209 -4.05 -7.18 -18.04
CA THR A 209 -4.37 -8.59 -18.34
C THR A 209 -3.24 -9.34 -19.06
N ALA A 210 -2.21 -8.64 -19.50
CA ALA A 210 -0.99 -9.22 -20.10
C ALA A 210 0.09 -9.50 -19.06
N ALA A 211 -0.03 -8.95 -17.83
CA ALA A 211 0.93 -9.19 -16.77
C ALA A 211 0.84 -10.61 -16.20
N GLY A 212 1.96 -11.14 -15.71
CA GLY A 212 2.01 -12.46 -15.04
C GLY A 212 1.17 -12.50 -13.75
N TYR A 213 1.10 -11.37 -13.02
CA TYR A 213 0.19 -11.15 -11.90
C TYR A 213 -0.82 -10.07 -12.28
N VAL A 214 -2.07 -10.47 -12.49
CA VAL A 214 -3.14 -9.54 -12.88
C VAL A 214 -3.81 -8.99 -11.62
N ALA A 215 -3.57 -7.71 -11.33
CA ALA A 215 -4.24 -7.02 -10.23
C ALA A 215 -5.73 -6.83 -10.51
N TRP A 216 -6.55 -6.90 -9.47
CA TRP A 216 -8.00 -6.65 -9.57
C TRP A 216 -8.31 -5.19 -9.96
N GLY A 217 -7.50 -4.23 -9.54
CA GLY A 217 -7.80 -2.82 -9.66
C GLY A 217 -8.89 -2.41 -8.65
N HIS A 218 -9.83 -1.55 -9.09
CA HIS A 218 -10.99 -1.15 -8.30
C HIS A 218 -10.62 -0.47 -6.98
N SER A 219 -9.65 0.47 -7.02
CA SER A 219 -9.37 1.31 -5.85
C SER A 219 -10.66 1.85 -5.25
N ILE A 220 -10.78 1.81 -3.91
CA ILE A 220 -12.04 2.00 -3.21
C ILE A 220 -11.87 2.91 -2.01
N VAL A 221 -12.91 3.68 -1.70
CA VAL A 221 -13.11 4.37 -0.42
C VAL A 221 -14.43 3.92 0.15
N CYS A 222 -14.43 3.52 1.41
CA CYS A 222 -15.66 3.22 2.14
C CYS A 222 -15.75 4.12 3.37
N ASP A 223 -16.92 4.65 3.61
CA ASP A 223 -17.27 5.33 4.84
C ASP A 223 -17.80 4.35 5.90
N PRO A 224 -17.95 4.78 7.16
CA PRO A 224 -18.43 3.91 8.24
C PRO A 224 -19.93 3.62 8.20
N TRP A 225 -20.66 4.17 7.20
CA TRP A 225 -22.09 3.98 7.04
C TRP A 225 -22.44 3.02 5.91
#